data_9fa9e2f6be7b8ef228f5b56e1de77753
#
_entry.id   9fa9e2f6be7b8ef228f5b56e1de77753
#
_cell.length_a   1.000
_cell.length_b   1.000
_cell.length_c   1.000
_cell.angle_alpha   90.00
_cell.angle_beta   90.00
_cell.angle_gamma   90.00
#
_symmetry.space_group_name_H-M   'P 1'
#
loop_
_entity.id
_entity.type
_entity.pdbx_description
1 polymer ?
#
loop_
_entity_poly.entity_id
_entity_poly.type
_entity_poly.pdbx_seq_one_letter_code
_entity_poly.pdbx_strand_id
1 'polypeptide(L)'
;MYKRQSLDSLLEQSLLTEDPWWVYILNGAWWTIGLTIAAFALALFIGIIVGTLRTAPNKFIRGVCEAWIELFRNIPLIVQIFIWYFVVPELVPWYKDWLIEVDPAVGQFVTAFICMGLFTSSRIAEQVRAGISSLPRGLPNAAKALGFTTVQAYVQVVLPMAMRLIVPPLTSESMNLVKNTAVAMTIGLPELTMRANEMGENTFTFFAAYLWATILYIIIALVVNQLMAWVEKKSVIPGFIAAK
;
A
#
# COMPACT_ATOMS: atom_id res chain seq x y z
N MET A 1 -23.90 -33.21 -11.18
CA MET A 1 -23.74 -32.81 -12.59
C MET A 1 -22.99 -31.48 -12.58
N TYR A 2 -21.70 -31.46 -12.87
CA TYR A 2 -20.91 -30.20 -12.88
C TYR A 2 -21.46 -29.29 -13.96
N LYS A 3 -22.10 -28.16 -13.56
CA LYS A 3 -22.39 -27.07 -14.50
C LYS A 3 -21.04 -26.67 -15.12
N ARG A 4 -20.90 -26.75 -16.45
CA ARG A 4 -19.68 -26.33 -17.14
C ARG A 4 -19.34 -24.94 -16.61
N GLN A 5 -18.11 -24.75 -16.11
CA GLN A 5 -17.64 -23.45 -15.65
C GLN A 5 -17.57 -22.52 -16.86
N SER A 6 -18.65 -21.78 -17.09
CA SER A 6 -18.81 -20.90 -18.23
C SER A 6 -18.28 -19.51 -17.91
N LEU A 7 -17.56 -18.92 -18.86
CA LEU A 7 -17.16 -17.51 -18.79
C LEU A 7 -18.37 -16.56 -18.88
N ASP A 8 -19.51 -17.08 -19.37
CA ASP A 8 -20.75 -16.30 -19.48
C ASP A 8 -21.40 -16.00 -18.12
N SER A 9 -20.92 -16.65 -17.05
CA SER A 9 -21.43 -16.43 -15.69
C SER A 9 -21.31 -14.96 -15.20
N LEU A 10 -20.44 -14.17 -15.79
CA LEU A 10 -20.38 -12.72 -15.51
C LEU A 10 -21.64 -11.97 -15.92
N LEU A 11 -22.35 -12.46 -16.93
CA LEU A 11 -23.58 -11.83 -17.44
C LEU A 11 -24.83 -12.27 -16.66
N GLU A 12 -24.71 -13.35 -15.87
CA GLU A 12 -25.79 -13.80 -15.00
C GLU A 12 -26.02 -12.76 -13.90
N GLN A 13 -27.28 -12.58 -13.48
CA GLN A 13 -27.63 -11.71 -12.36
C GLN A 13 -27.12 -12.30 -11.04
N SER A 14 -26.55 -11.41 -10.21
CA SER A 14 -26.15 -11.76 -8.85
C SER A 14 -27.39 -12.00 -8.01
N LEU A 15 -27.37 -13.10 -7.24
CA LEU A 15 -28.42 -13.38 -6.24
C LEU A 15 -28.35 -12.42 -5.03
N LEU A 16 -27.27 -11.64 -4.91
CA LEU A 16 -26.99 -10.75 -3.79
C LEU A 16 -27.46 -9.31 -4.03
N THR A 17 -27.45 -8.81 -5.29
CA THR A 17 -27.65 -7.40 -5.59
C THR A 17 -28.58 -7.15 -6.78
N GLU A 18 -29.15 -8.20 -7.41
CA GLU A 18 -29.90 -8.12 -8.68
C GLU A 18 -29.07 -7.60 -9.89
N ASP A 19 -27.86 -7.08 -9.65
CA ASP A 19 -26.94 -6.64 -10.68
C ASP A 19 -26.20 -7.81 -11.35
N PRO A 20 -25.75 -7.66 -12.61
CA PRO A 20 -24.86 -8.65 -13.22
C PRO A 20 -23.56 -8.83 -12.45
N TRP A 21 -22.99 -10.03 -12.43
CA TRP A 21 -21.76 -10.31 -11.68
C TRP A 21 -20.55 -9.45 -12.10
N TRP A 22 -20.51 -8.98 -13.34
CA TRP A 22 -19.44 -8.08 -13.78
C TRP A 22 -19.47 -6.73 -13.04
N VAL A 23 -20.65 -6.18 -12.72
CA VAL A 23 -20.80 -4.96 -11.91
C VAL A 23 -20.30 -5.21 -10.50
N TYR A 24 -20.65 -6.37 -9.96
CA TYR A 24 -20.26 -6.79 -8.61
C TYR A 24 -18.73 -6.91 -8.46
N ILE A 25 -18.06 -7.53 -9.44
CA ILE A 25 -16.61 -7.65 -9.48
C ILE A 25 -15.94 -6.29 -9.70
N LEU A 26 -16.49 -5.42 -10.56
CA LEU A 26 -15.97 -4.06 -10.73
C LEU A 26 -16.09 -3.22 -9.47
N ASN A 27 -17.15 -3.40 -8.68
CA ASN A 27 -17.25 -2.77 -7.37
C ASN A 27 -16.08 -3.20 -6.47
N GLY A 28 -15.73 -4.49 -6.44
CA GLY A 28 -14.54 -4.99 -5.74
C GLY A 28 -13.24 -4.34 -6.22
N ALA A 29 -13.11 -4.10 -7.53
CA ALA A 29 -11.94 -3.40 -8.07
C ALA A 29 -11.83 -1.96 -7.56
N TRP A 30 -12.96 -1.24 -7.39
CA TRP A 30 -12.96 0.09 -6.78
C TRP A 30 -12.49 0.08 -5.33
N TRP A 31 -12.90 -0.89 -4.51
CA TRP A 31 -12.41 -1.07 -3.16
C TRP A 31 -10.91 -1.35 -3.13
N THR A 32 -10.41 -2.20 -4.03
CA THR A 32 -8.98 -2.49 -4.21
C THR A 32 -8.18 -1.23 -4.56
N ILE A 33 -8.65 -0.44 -5.52
CA ILE A 33 -8.00 0.80 -5.95
C ILE A 33 -8.00 1.83 -4.82
N GLY A 34 -9.15 2.04 -4.17
CA GLY A 34 -9.31 2.98 -3.07
C GLY A 34 -8.38 2.64 -1.90
N LEU A 35 -8.35 1.36 -1.50
CA LEU A 35 -7.47 0.89 -0.44
C LEU A 35 -5.99 1.06 -0.81
N THR A 36 -5.61 0.74 -2.06
CA THR A 36 -4.24 0.93 -2.55
C THR A 36 -3.80 2.38 -2.45
N ILE A 37 -4.60 3.31 -2.97
CA ILE A 37 -4.28 4.74 -2.97
C ILE A 37 -4.16 5.27 -1.54
N ALA A 38 -5.15 4.97 -0.69
CA ALA A 38 -5.18 5.45 0.68
C ALA A 38 -4.00 4.90 1.50
N ALA A 39 -3.78 3.59 1.45
CA ALA A 39 -2.69 2.93 2.18
C ALA A 39 -1.31 3.38 1.67
N PHE A 40 -1.15 3.59 0.34
CA PHE A 40 0.11 4.07 -0.21
C PHE A 40 0.41 5.52 0.19
N ALA A 41 -0.60 6.40 0.23
CA ALA A 41 -0.43 7.77 0.70
C ALA A 41 0.01 7.81 2.18
N LEU A 42 -0.64 7.02 3.05
CA LEU A 42 -0.25 6.88 4.46
C LEU A 42 1.17 6.31 4.59
N ALA A 43 1.48 5.28 3.82
CA ALA A 43 2.79 4.63 3.81
C ALA A 43 3.91 5.57 3.37
N LEU A 44 3.67 6.38 2.34
CA LEU A 44 4.61 7.42 1.90
C LEU A 44 4.84 8.45 3.00
N PHE A 45 3.78 8.98 3.56
CA PHE A 45 3.87 10.02 4.61
C PHE A 45 4.70 9.52 5.80
N ILE A 46 4.32 8.39 6.39
CA ILE A 46 5.03 7.83 7.55
C ILE A 46 6.43 7.34 7.15
N GLY A 47 6.56 6.66 6.01
CA GLY A 47 7.82 6.10 5.53
C GLY A 47 8.88 7.17 5.27
N ILE A 48 8.51 8.32 4.71
CA ILE A 48 9.43 9.45 4.50
C ILE A 48 9.90 10.01 5.85
N ILE A 49 8.99 10.21 6.80
CA ILE A 49 9.33 10.72 8.12
C ILE A 49 10.27 9.75 8.85
N VAL A 50 9.86 8.50 8.99
CA VAL A 50 10.63 7.47 9.72
C VAL A 50 11.98 7.22 9.05
N GLY A 51 12.02 7.08 7.73
CA GLY A 51 13.24 6.86 6.97
C GLY A 51 14.23 8.03 7.07
N THR A 52 13.72 9.26 7.05
CA THR A 52 14.54 10.47 7.25
C THR A 52 15.08 10.55 8.68
N LEU A 53 14.22 10.37 9.68
CA LEU A 53 14.61 10.40 11.09
C LEU A 53 15.61 9.28 11.45
N ARG A 54 15.58 8.14 10.76
CA ARG A 54 16.57 7.08 10.95
C ARG A 54 17.99 7.48 10.51
N THR A 55 18.15 8.54 9.73
CA THR A 55 19.46 9.12 9.38
C THR A 55 19.94 10.19 10.33
N ALA A 56 19.13 10.58 11.33
CA ALA A 56 19.45 11.60 12.31
C ALA A 56 20.67 11.20 13.17
N PRO A 57 21.46 12.18 13.66
CA PRO A 57 22.62 11.93 14.51
C PRO A 57 22.24 11.42 15.90
N ASN A 58 21.01 11.69 16.36
CA ASN A 58 20.52 11.27 17.68
C ASN A 58 20.26 9.75 17.70
N LYS A 59 20.99 9.04 18.56
CA LYS A 59 20.90 7.59 18.71
C LYS A 59 19.53 7.10 19.20
N PHE A 60 18.85 7.89 20.06
CA PHE A 60 17.54 7.53 20.56
C PHE A 60 16.48 7.57 19.46
N ILE A 61 16.43 8.67 18.68
CA ILE A 61 15.50 8.82 17.55
C ILE A 61 15.73 7.69 16.55
N ARG A 62 17.00 7.41 16.23
CA ARG A 62 17.35 6.31 15.31
C ARG A 62 16.88 4.95 15.81
N GLY A 63 17.07 4.66 17.11
CA GLY A 63 16.64 3.41 17.74
C GLY A 63 15.12 3.23 17.70
N VAL A 64 14.34 4.29 17.97
CA VAL A 64 12.87 4.26 17.87
C VAL A 64 12.42 3.98 16.44
N CYS A 65 13.03 4.65 15.44
CA CYS A 65 12.71 4.40 14.03
C CYS A 65 13.10 2.99 13.59
N GLU A 66 14.20 2.45 14.09
CA GLU A 66 14.64 1.08 13.82
C GLU A 66 13.67 0.05 14.39
N ALA A 67 13.27 0.22 15.65
CA ALA A 67 12.26 -0.62 16.30
C ALA A 67 10.92 -0.60 15.52
N TRP A 68 10.48 0.56 15.05
CA TRP A 68 9.31 0.69 14.19
C TRP A 68 9.44 -0.16 12.91
N ILE A 69 10.55 -0.01 12.21
CA ILE A 69 10.78 -0.73 10.95
C ILE A 69 10.82 -2.24 11.19
N GLU A 70 11.54 -2.69 12.22
CA GLU A 70 11.65 -4.11 12.54
C GLU A 70 10.30 -4.70 12.95
N LEU A 71 9.51 -3.99 13.75
CA LEU A 71 8.18 -4.43 14.17
C LEU A 71 7.28 -4.73 12.94
N PHE A 72 7.14 -3.77 12.03
CA PHE A 72 6.22 -3.93 10.90
C PHE A 72 6.76 -4.82 9.78
N ARG A 73 8.08 -4.95 9.61
CA ARG A 73 8.68 -5.81 8.58
C ARG A 73 8.70 -7.29 8.94
N ASN A 74 8.86 -7.62 10.22
CA ASN A 74 9.10 -9.00 10.66
C ASN A 74 7.81 -9.75 10.98
N ILE A 75 6.68 -9.06 11.12
CA ILE A 75 5.37 -9.69 11.33
C ILE A 75 4.68 -9.86 9.97
N PRO A 76 4.18 -11.06 9.61
CA PRO A 76 3.42 -11.27 8.38
C PRO A 76 2.20 -10.34 8.30
N LEU A 77 1.92 -9.79 7.11
CA LEU A 77 0.81 -8.85 6.92
C LEU A 77 -0.54 -9.44 7.38
N ILE A 78 -0.79 -10.72 7.09
CA ILE A 78 -2.03 -11.38 7.50
C ILE A 78 -2.19 -11.44 9.03
N VAL A 79 -1.11 -11.62 9.77
CA VAL A 79 -1.14 -11.59 11.23
C VAL A 79 -1.41 -10.16 11.72
N GLN A 80 -0.77 -9.18 11.08
CA GLN A 80 -0.99 -7.79 11.45
C GLN A 80 -2.45 -7.37 11.24
N ILE A 81 -3.07 -7.73 10.11
CA ILE A 81 -4.46 -7.33 9.84
C ILE A 81 -5.42 -7.94 10.86
N PHE A 82 -5.18 -9.18 11.33
CA PHE A 82 -5.96 -9.79 12.40
C PHE A 82 -5.76 -9.08 13.76
N ILE A 83 -4.53 -8.65 14.07
CA ILE A 83 -4.28 -7.86 15.27
C ILE A 83 -5.05 -6.54 15.20
N TRP A 84 -4.98 -5.83 14.07
CA TRP A 84 -5.68 -4.56 13.88
C TRP A 84 -7.21 -4.70 13.94
N TYR A 85 -7.75 -5.82 13.46
CA TYR A 85 -9.19 -6.02 13.38
C TYR A 85 -9.79 -6.61 14.65
N PHE A 86 -9.10 -7.57 15.31
CA PHE A 86 -9.63 -8.29 16.46
C PHE A 86 -9.04 -7.83 17.81
N VAL A 87 -7.77 -7.40 17.84
CA VAL A 87 -7.08 -7.10 19.10
C VAL A 87 -7.11 -5.61 19.41
N VAL A 88 -6.79 -4.76 18.44
CA VAL A 88 -6.71 -3.29 18.68
C VAL A 88 -8.05 -2.72 19.18
N PRO A 89 -9.23 -3.10 18.65
CA PRO A 89 -10.49 -2.60 19.19
C PRO A 89 -10.72 -2.94 20.66
N GLU A 90 -10.27 -4.11 21.13
CA GLU A 90 -10.37 -4.49 22.55
C GLU A 90 -9.46 -3.65 23.45
N LEU A 91 -8.36 -3.11 22.92
CA LEU A 91 -7.43 -2.26 23.65
C LEU A 91 -7.78 -0.78 23.58
N VAL A 92 -8.59 -0.37 22.59
CA VAL A 92 -8.93 1.03 22.29
C VAL A 92 -10.46 1.20 22.25
N PRO A 93 -11.13 1.45 23.39
CA PRO A 93 -12.59 1.44 23.52
C PRO A 93 -13.31 2.35 22.50
N TRP A 94 -12.83 3.59 22.32
CA TRP A 94 -13.44 4.53 21.36
C TRP A 94 -13.40 4.02 19.91
N TYR A 95 -12.36 3.25 19.55
CA TYR A 95 -12.26 2.66 18.22
C TYR A 95 -13.22 1.47 18.06
N LYS A 96 -13.40 0.68 19.13
CA LYS A 96 -14.38 -0.40 19.15
C LYS A 96 -15.79 0.13 19.00
N ASP A 97 -16.16 1.16 19.76
CA ASP A 97 -17.47 1.80 19.70
C ASP A 97 -17.74 2.34 18.29
N TRP A 98 -16.77 3.04 17.72
CA TRP A 98 -16.85 3.53 16.35
C TRP A 98 -17.06 2.39 15.31
N LEU A 99 -16.34 1.26 15.43
CA LEU A 99 -16.49 0.12 14.53
C LEU A 99 -17.88 -0.53 14.61
N ILE A 100 -18.54 -0.44 15.75
CA ILE A 100 -19.91 -0.97 15.95
C ILE A 100 -20.96 -0.05 15.29
N GLU A 101 -20.72 1.26 15.28
CA GLU A 101 -21.66 2.27 14.77
C GLU A 101 -21.54 2.46 13.25
N VAL A 102 -20.36 2.27 12.67
CA VAL A 102 -20.10 2.54 11.24
C VAL A 102 -20.53 1.33 10.38
N ASP A 103 -20.78 1.61 9.09
CA ASP A 103 -20.97 0.54 8.10
C ASP A 103 -19.80 -0.46 8.14
N PRO A 104 -20.05 -1.78 8.19
CA PRO A 104 -19.01 -2.79 8.30
C PRO A 104 -17.90 -2.66 7.23
N ALA A 105 -18.27 -2.37 5.97
CA ALA A 105 -17.29 -2.22 4.90
C ALA A 105 -16.37 -1.00 5.11
N VAL A 106 -16.91 0.07 5.70
CA VAL A 106 -16.10 1.26 6.05
C VAL A 106 -15.17 0.94 7.21
N GLY A 107 -15.64 0.25 8.24
CA GLY A 107 -14.82 -0.19 9.38
C GLY A 107 -13.67 -1.10 8.94
N GLN A 108 -13.96 -2.08 8.09
CA GLN A 108 -12.98 -2.99 7.49
C GLN A 108 -11.97 -2.22 6.61
N PHE A 109 -12.45 -1.26 5.82
CA PHE A 109 -11.58 -0.42 4.98
C PHE A 109 -10.61 0.39 5.81
N VAL A 110 -11.08 1.08 6.86
CA VAL A 110 -10.21 1.89 7.73
C VAL A 110 -9.19 1.02 8.46
N THR A 111 -9.61 -0.13 8.95
CA THR A 111 -8.69 -1.10 9.58
C THR A 111 -7.61 -1.58 8.60
N ALA A 112 -8.01 -1.99 7.40
CA ALA A 112 -7.09 -2.43 6.35
C ALA A 112 -6.15 -1.29 5.90
N PHE A 113 -6.69 -0.08 5.72
CA PHE A 113 -5.94 1.12 5.36
C PHE A 113 -4.82 1.43 6.36
N ILE A 114 -5.15 1.45 7.66
CA ILE A 114 -4.16 1.70 8.72
C ILE A 114 -3.10 0.58 8.73
N CYS A 115 -3.52 -0.68 8.78
CA CYS A 115 -2.62 -1.82 8.83
C CYS A 115 -1.64 -1.85 7.63
N MET A 116 -2.17 -1.77 6.41
CA MET A 116 -1.36 -1.82 5.20
C MET A 116 -0.49 -0.58 5.01
N GLY A 117 -0.99 0.59 5.42
CA GLY A 117 -0.22 1.82 5.42
C GLY A 117 0.99 1.73 6.34
N LEU A 118 0.80 1.24 7.57
CA LEU A 118 1.89 1.05 8.54
C LEU A 118 2.88 -0.04 8.08
N PHE A 119 2.39 -1.18 7.61
CA PHE A 119 3.23 -2.25 7.07
C PHE A 119 4.10 -1.76 5.91
N THR A 120 3.51 -1.10 4.93
CA THR A 120 4.23 -0.59 3.75
C THR A 120 5.15 0.57 4.11
N SER A 121 4.79 1.40 5.12
CA SER A 121 5.63 2.50 5.59
C SER A 121 7.00 2.04 6.07
N SER A 122 7.10 0.88 6.69
CA SER A 122 8.36 0.30 7.15
C SER A 122 9.32 -0.02 6.00
N ARG A 123 8.79 -0.48 4.88
CA ARG A 123 9.55 -0.76 3.64
C ARG A 123 9.99 0.53 2.95
N ILE A 124 9.07 1.50 2.85
CA ILE A 124 9.37 2.82 2.28
C ILE A 124 10.41 3.55 3.15
N ALA A 125 10.32 3.47 4.47
CA ALA A 125 11.31 4.06 5.37
C ALA A 125 12.72 3.53 5.12
N GLU A 126 12.86 2.23 4.86
CA GLU A 126 14.15 1.63 4.52
C GLU A 126 14.67 2.12 3.16
N GLN A 127 13.78 2.27 2.16
CA GLN A 127 14.13 2.83 0.86
C GLN A 127 14.56 4.30 0.96
N VAL A 128 13.85 5.10 1.75
CA VAL A 128 14.22 6.52 2.02
C VAL A 128 15.60 6.60 2.68
N ARG A 129 15.84 5.79 3.71
CA ARG A 129 17.14 5.71 4.35
C ARG A 129 18.26 5.32 3.36
N ALA A 130 18.01 4.32 2.54
CA ALA A 130 18.96 3.87 1.51
C ALA A 130 19.22 4.97 0.48
N GLY A 131 18.17 5.64 0.01
CA GLY A 131 18.28 6.79 -0.90
C GLY A 131 19.12 7.94 -0.31
N ILE A 132 18.87 8.32 0.95
CA ILE A 132 19.66 9.34 1.64
C ILE A 132 21.13 8.89 1.77
N SER A 133 21.36 7.63 2.14
CA SER A 133 22.69 7.08 2.34
C SER A 133 23.51 6.92 1.05
N SER A 134 22.85 6.86 -0.11
CA SER A 134 23.52 6.78 -1.43
C SER A 134 23.99 8.15 -1.95
N LEU A 135 23.55 9.26 -1.33
CA LEU A 135 24.00 10.58 -1.69
C LEU A 135 25.45 10.85 -1.21
N PRO A 136 26.19 11.73 -1.90
CA PRO A 136 27.54 12.13 -1.46
C PRO A 136 27.54 12.64 -0.02
N ARG A 137 28.43 12.09 0.81
CA ARG A 137 28.52 12.44 2.25
C ARG A 137 28.77 13.92 2.52
N GLY A 138 29.37 14.63 1.55
CA GLY A 138 29.63 16.06 1.64
C GLY A 138 28.42 16.96 1.40
N LEU A 139 27.31 16.41 0.83
CA LEU A 139 26.16 17.21 0.42
C LEU A 139 25.49 17.97 1.58
N PRO A 140 25.18 17.36 2.74
CA PRO A 140 24.64 18.10 3.88
C PRO A 140 25.62 19.15 4.43
N ASN A 141 26.93 18.88 4.40
CA ASN A 141 27.95 19.79 4.87
C ASN A 141 28.11 21.00 3.93
N ALA A 142 28.06 20.78 2.61
CA ALA A 142 28.08 21.85 1.62
C ALA A 142 26.86 22.79 1.79
N ALA A 143 25.67 22.25 2.00
CA ALA A 143 24.49 23.05 2.29
C ALA A 143 24.67 23.90 3.56
N LYS A 144 25.24 23.32 4.63
CA LYS A 144 25.52 24.06 5.87
C LYS A 144 26.56 25.18 5.64
N ALA A 145 27.58 24.93 4.82
CA ALA A 145 28.57 25.97 4.47
C ALA A 145 27.96 27.16 3.71
N LEU A 146 26.82 26.95 3.01
CA LEU A 146 25.99 27.97 2.38
C LEU A 146 25.01 28.65 3.34
N GLY A 147 25.05 28.33 4.66
CA GLY A 147 24.22 28.96 5.67
C GLY A 147 22.92 28.25 5.98
N PHE A 148 22.65 27.07 5.40
CA PHE A 148 21.47 26.30 5.74
C PHE A 148 21.57 25.71 7.15
N THR A 149 20.49 25.76 7.93
CA THR A 149 20.36 24.96 9.14
C THR A 149 20.32 23.45 8.80
N THR A 150 20.54 22.57 9.76
CA THR A 150 20.47 21.11 9.54
C THR A 150 19.13 20.69 8.94
N VAL A 151 18.02 21.24 9.46
CA VAL A 151 16.67 20.92 8.97
C VAL A 151 16.50 21.43 7.53
N GLN A 152 16.91 22.66 7.24
CA GLN A 152 16.84 23.21 5.88
C GLN A 152 17.68 22.40 4.90
N ALA A 153 18.92 22.01 5.27
CA ALA A 153 19.77 21.16 4.43
C ALA A 153 19.10 19.82 4.09
N TYR A 154 18.43 19.20 5.07
CA TYR A 154 17.70 17.96 4.84
C TYR A 154 16.44 18.18 4.00
N VAL A 155 15.59 19.12 4.33
CA VAL A 155 14.27 19.31 3.67
C VAL A 155 14.44 19.89 2.25
N GLN A 156 15.39 20.80 2.04
CA GLN A 156 15.51 21.52 0.76
C GLN A 156 16.55 20.91 -0.18
N VAL A 157 17.49 20.11 0.31
CA VAL A 157 18.59 19.56 -0.51
C VAL A 157 18.60 18.04 -0.49
N VAL A 158 18.78 17.42 0.68
CA VAL A 158 19.01 15.98 0.79
C VAL A 158 17.76 15.18 0.43
N LEU A 159 16.62 15.51 1.02
CA LEU A 159 15.38 14.74 0.86
C LEU A 159 14.83 14.83 -0.58
N PRO A 160 14.76 16.00 -1.25
CA PRO A 160 14.32 16.05 -2.64
C PRO A 160 15.20 15.23 -3.59
N MET A 161 16.53 15.19 -3.36
CA MET A 161 17.43 14.36 -4.15
C MET A 161 17.24 12.87 -3.86
N ALA A 162 17.16 12.49 -2.58
CA ALA A 162 16.91 11.11 -2.18
C ALA A 162 15.58 10.57 -2.72
N MET A 163 14.51 11.38 -2.67
CA MET A 163 13.20 11.02 -3.18
C MET A 163 13.24 10.65 -4.66
N ARG A 164 13.99 11.35 -5.47
CA ARG A 164 14.15 11.05 -6.90
C ARG A 164 14.87 9.70 -7.12
N LEU A 165 15.81 9.33 -6.25
CA LEU A 165 16.54 8.07 -6.32
C LEU A 165 15.66 6.86 -5.94
N ILE A 166 14.67 7.07 -5.09
CA ILE A 166 13.83 5.99 -4.61
C ILE A 166 12.53 5.76 -5.43
N VAL A 167 12.26 6.61 -6.43
CA VAL A 167 11.06 6.42 -7.29
C VAL A 167 11.00 5.01 -7.91
N PRO A 168 12.08 4.42 -8.48
CA PRO A 168 12.02 3.07 -9.01
C PRO A 168 11.64 1.99 -7.97
N PRO A 169 12.25 1.91 -6.78
CA PRO A 169 11.80 0.99 -5.74
C PRO A 169 10.39 1.28 -5.21
N LEU A 170 9.93 2.56 -5.18
CA LEU A 170 8.55 2.88 -4.84
C LEU A 170 7.54 2.32 -5.86
N THR A 171 7.91 2.22 -7.12
CA THR A 171 7.08 1.55 -8.15
C THR A 171 6.82 0.09 -7.75
N SER A 172 7.86 -0.63 -7.34
CA SER A 172 7.72 -2.01 -6.88
C SER A 172 6.84 -2.14 -5.63
N GLU A 173 6.98 -1.20 -4.68
CA GLU A 173 6.14 -1.22 -3.47
C GLU A 173 4.68 -0.88 -3.77
N SER A 174 4.39 0.04 -4.68
CA SER A 174 3.01 0.35 -5.08
C SER A 174 2.32 -0.85 -5.74
N MET A 175 3.03 -1.58 -6.60
CA MET A 175 2.53 -2.81 -7.22
C MET A 175 2.34 -3.96 -6.21
N ASN A 176 3.25 -4.07 -5.22
CA ASN A 176 3.10 -5.04 -4.14
C ASN A 176 1.89 -4.72 -3.27
N LEU A 177 1.63 -3.43 -3.01
CA LEU A 177 0.48 -3.01 -2.22
C LEU A 177 -0.84 -3.38 -2.92
N VAL A 178 -0.96 -3.19 -4.26
CA VAL A 178 -2.12 -3.66 -5.03
C VAL A 178 -2.40 -5.13 -4.76
N LYS A 179 -1.39 -5.99 -4.82
CA LYS A 179 -1.55 -7.44 -4.57
C LYS A 179 -1.88 -7.74 -3.11
N ASN A 180 -1.32 -6.99 -2.18
CA ASN A 180 -1.53 -7.17 -0.76
C ASN A 180 -2.95 -6.81 -0.31
N THR A 181 -3.71 -6.00 -1.09
CA THR A 181 -5.11 -5.70 -0.75
C THR A 181 -5.97 -6.95 -0.65
N ALA A 182 -5.64 -8.03 -1.36
CA ALA A 182 -6.31 -9.32 -1.26
C ALA A 182 -6.33 -9.90 0.17
N VAL A 183 -5.36 -9.52 1.02
CA VAL A 183 -5.35 -9.97 2.43
C VAL A 183 -6.54 -9.38 3.20
N ALA A 184 -7.08 -8.23 2.79
CA ALA A 184 -8.22 -7.62 3.46
C ALA A 184 -9.53 -8.41 3.31
N MET A 185 -9.61 -9.33 2.34
CA MET A 185 -10.70 -10.31 2.25
C MET A 185 -10.85 -11.08 3.57
N THR A 186 -9.76 -11.37 4.28
CA THR A 186 -9.78 -12.16 5.51
C THR A 186 -10.51 -11.50 6.69
N ILE A 187 -10.72 -10.20 6.62
CA ILE A 187 -11.53 -9.44 7.58
C ILE A 187 -12.88 -9.00 7.00
N GLY A 188 -13.25 -9.53 5.81
CA GLY A 188 -14.54 -9.30 5.17
C GLY A 188 -14.63 -8.06 4.27
N LEU A 189 -13.51 -7.35 4.00
CA LEU A 189 -13.56 -6.20 3.09
C LEU A 189 -13.99 -6.65 1.69
N PRO A 190 -15.01 -6.02 1.09
CA PRO A 190 -15.56 -6.40 -0.22
C PRO A 190 -14.66 -5.97 -1.39
N GLU A 191 -13.35 -6.21 -1.29
CA GLU A 191 -12.37 -5.96 -2.35
C GLU A 191 -12.46 -7.06 -3.44
N LEU A 192 -11.64 -6.93 -4.46
CA LEU A 192 -11.74 -7.73 -5.68
C LEU A 192 -11.68 -9.26 -5.44
N THR A 193 -10.84 -9.73 -4.50
CA THR A 193 -10.73 -11.17 -4.20
C THR A 193 -11.95 -11.67 -3.44
N MET A 194 -12.47 -10.88 -2.48
CA MET A 194 -13.69 -11.20 -1.75
C MET A 194 -14.88 -11.31 -2.72
N ARG A 195 -15.03 -10.35 -3.64
CA ARG A 195 -16.10 -10.38 -4.64
C ARG A 195 -16.00 -11.57 -5.59
N ALA A 196 -14.78 -11.96 -5.97
CA ALA A 196 -14.59 -13.17 -6.77
C ALA A 196 -14.95 -14.45 -5.99
N ASN A 197 -14.61 -14.49 -4.69
CA ASN A 197 -14.99 -15.62 -3.84
C ASN A 197 -16.51 -15.74 -3.73
N GLU A 198 -17.20 -14.66 -3.41
CA GLU A 198 -18.66 -14.60 -3.32
C GLU A 198 -19.34 -15.02 -4.65
N MET A 199 -18.83 -14.55 -5.79
CA MET A 199 -19.30 -15.02 -7.09
C MET A 199 -19.11 -16.53 -7.24
N GLY A 200 -17.91 -17.03 -6.91
CA GLY A 200 -17.59 -18.45 -7.00
C GLY A 200 -18.51 -19.32 -6.16
N GLU A 201 -18.80 -18.91 -4.92
CA GLU A 201 -19.69 -19.62 -3.98
C GLU A 201 -21.16 -19.62 -4.47
N ASN A 202 -21.65 -18.50 -4.98
CA ASN A 202 -23.04 -18.39 -5.41
C ASN A 202 -23.32 -19.04 -6.78
N THR A 203 -22.36 -19.04 -7.69
CA THR A 203 -22.52 -19.59 -9.04
C THR A 203 -21.90 -20.99 -9.22
N PHE A 204 -21.09 -21.44 -8.25
CA PHE A 204 -20.24 -22.63 -8.36
C PHE A 204 -19.25 -22.56 -9.52
N THR A 205 -18.87 -21.34 -9.98
CA THR A 205 -17.96 -21.08 -11.10
C THR A 205 -16.65 -20.44 -10.65
N PHE A 206 -15.98 -21.04 -9.66
CA PHE A 206 -14.73 -20.49 -9.07
C PHE A 206 -13.65 -20.18 -10.11
N PHE A 207 -13.48 -21.04 -11.12
CA PHE A 207 -12.48 -20.80 -12.17
C PHE A 207 -12.74 -19.49 -12.91
N ALA A 208 -13.98 -19.24 -13.34
CA ALA A 208 -14.34 -18.02 -14.04
C ALA A 208 -14.20 -16.80 -13.12
N ALA A 209 -14.68 -16.88 -11.87
CA ALA A 209 -14.61 -15.78 -10.91
C ALA A 209 -13.16 -15.33 -10.64
N TYR A 210 -12.27 -16.27 -10.32
CA TYR A 210 -10.87 -15.96 -10.06
C TYR A 210 -10.08 -15.59 -11.32
N LEU A 211 -10.46 -16.10 -12.49
CA LEU A 211 -9.86 -15.67 -13.76
C LEU A 211 -10.14 -14.18 -14.02
N TRP A 212 -11.38 -13.73 -13.84
CA TRP A 212 -11.76 -12.33 -14.00
C TRP A 212 -11.09 -11.42 -12.97
N ALA A 213 -11.06 -11.85 -11.71
CA ALA A 213 -10.31 -11.12 -10.69
C ALA A 213 -8.83 -11.00 -11.05
N THR A 214 -8.21 -12.08 -11.53
CA THR A 214 -6.80 -12.07 -11.96
C THR A 214 -6.57 -11.08 -13.10
N ILE A 215 -7.43 -11.07 -14.11
CA ILE A 215 -7.34 -10.12 -15.22
C ILE A 215 -7.43 -8.67 -14.70
N LEU A 216 -8.38 -8.38 -13.81
CA LEU A 216 -8.52 -7.03 -13.25
C LEU A 216 -7.33 -6.64 -12.37
N TYR A 217 -6.78 -7.55 -11.54
CA TYR A 217 -5.55 -7.28 -10.80
C TYR A 217 -4.37 -6.95 -11.71
N ILE A 218 -4.23 -7.69 -12.83
CA ILE A 218 -3.18 -7.41 -13.83
C ILE A 218 -3.39 -6.01 -14.42
N ILE A 219 -4.63 -5.66 -14.81
CA ILE A 219 -4.94 -4.34 -15.37
C ILE A 219 -4.61 -3.24 -14.37
N ILE A 220 -5.07 -3.37 -13.11
CA ILE A 220 -4.79 -2.39 -12.06
C ILE A 220 -3.27 -2.25 -11.84
N ALA A 221 -2.55 -3.37 -11.75
CA ALA A 221 -1.10 -3.35 -11.56
C ALA A 221 -0.37 -2.69 -12.75
N LEU A 222 -0.81 -2.94 -13.99
CA LEU A 222 -0.24 -2.31 -15.19
C LEU A 222 -0.51 -0.80 -15.21
N VAL A 223 -1.71 -0.36 -14.83
CA VAL A 223 -2.04 1.07 -14.71
C VAL A 223 -1.16 1.73 -13.65
N VAL A 224 -1.03 1.13 -12.47
CA VAL A 224 -0.15 1.64 -11.41
C VAL A 224 1.30 1.71 -11.89
N ASN A 225 1.79 0.65 -12.55
CA ASN A 225 3.15 0.64 -13.12
C ASN A 225 3.36 1.76 -14.13
N GLN A 226 2.39 1.99 -15.02
CA GLN A 226 2.49 3.04 -16.03
C GLN A 226 2.47 4.45 -15.42
N LEU A 227 1.64 4.67 -14.41
CA LEU A 227 1.62 5.93 -13.65
C LEU A 227 2.95 6.18 -12.95
N MET A 228 3.51 5.16 -12.30
CA MET A 228 4.80 5.26 -11.61
C MET A 228 5.95 5.44 -12.61
N ALA A 229 5.93 4.79 -13.78
CA ALA A 229 6.90 5.01 -14.84
C ALA A 229 6.88 6.46 -15.37
N TRP A 230 5.70 7.08 -15.41
CA TRP A 230 5.58 8.50 -15.76
C TRP A 230 6.19 9.40 -14.66
N VAL A 231 5.97 9.11 -13.38
CA VAL A 231 6.60 9.79 -12.24
C VAL A 231 8.12 9.63 -12.31
N GLU A 232 8.61 8.42 -12.59
CA GLU A 232 10.03 8.11 -12.71
C GLU A 232 10.68 8.97 -13.81
N LYS A 233 10.10 9.01 -15.00
CA LYS A 233 10.62 9.86 -16.13
C LYS A 233 10.73 11.33 -15.75
N LYS A 234 9.79 11.86 -14.96
CA LYS A 234 9.85 13.25 -14.47
C LYS A 234 10.85 13.47 -13.34
N SER A 235 11.29 12.42 -12.69
CA SER A 235 12.17 12.48 -11.51
C SER A 235 13.65 12.31 -11.87
N VAL A 236 14.00 12.04 -13.12
CA VAL A 236 15.39 11.84 -13.57
C VAL A 236 16.24 13.09 -13.32
N ILE A 237 17.40 12.91 -12.68
CA ILE A 237 18.42 13.95 -12.49
C ILE A 237 19.51 13.73 -13.55
N PRO A 238 19.70 14.65 -14.51
CA PRO A 238 20.79 14.54 -15.50
C PRO A 238 22.15 14.43 -14.80
N GLY A 239 22.93 13.42 -15.18
CA GLY A 239 24.28 13.19 -14.64
C GLY A 239 24.35 12.42 -13.32
N PHE A 240 23.22 12.13 -12.63
CA PHE A 240 23.18 11.37 -11.39
C PHE A 240 22.47 10.00 -11.52
N ILE A 241 21.51 9.91 -12.43
CA ILE A 241 20.79 8.69 -12.77
C ILE A 241 20.93 8.52 -14.28
N ALA A 242 21.60 7.45 -14.72
CA ALA A 242 21.63 7.11 -16.13
C ALA A 242 20.20 6.86 -16.61
N ALA A 243 19.74 7.67 -17.56
CA ALA A 243 18.53 7.37 -18.31
C ALA A 243 18.76 6.03 -19.05
N LYS A 244 18.02 4.98 -18.66
CA LYS A 244 17.94 3.74 -19.42
C LYS A 244 17.01 3.91 -20.59
#